data_1593903d9d3f7504c23610a658ec673e
#
_entry.id   1593903d9d3f7504c23610a658ec673e
#
_cell.length_a   1.000
_cell.length_b   1.000
_cell.length_c   1.000
_cell.angle_alpha   90.00
_cell.angle_beta   90.00
_cell.angle_gamma   90.00
#
_symmetry.space_group_name_H-M   'P 1'
#
loop_
_entity.id
_entity.type
_entity.pdbx_description
1 polymer ?
#
loop_
_entity_poly.entity_id
_entity_poly.type
_entity_poly.pdbx_seq_one_letter_code
_entity_poly.pdbx_strand_id
1 'polypeptide(L)'
;QAATAHLPSAAQVDVLRGPLAQLYGNAAGGVVQVTTRDPRPGGAAQAGVALGSYGQRLVDASLDFGDQRLGVLVDLSHFEIDGWRAHSAARRTHFNGKLVARPDGRTRITALLNLYDQPLAQDPLGLNLTQFQSDPRQAVAVATTFDTRKSVGQNQLGVVLDHQLNSADSLQLRAYGGTRQLTQYLSFSGAAANSAGGVVDLDRGYHGVGMAWTRALRMQSGLPLTWTVGLDANRMSEHRQGFVNQSGVSGDLRRNENDRATNTDLYAQLDAWISPRWRAVAGFRASKVRVEVDDHFITPANPDDSGARTWRHTSPVAGLVWSATDSLNLYANIGRGFETPTLSEMAYSSGNSGPNFGLSAARSRQWEVGAKYKGENQQLDVAWFDTRSRGEIVPVETVNGRSVFQNVDNVRRRGLELAWRAEMGAWTPRASYTYLDAYFGNPYTGAGGAAIAAGNRLPGTARHTAQLAVDYAPTTRWRVGGTLNLAGAVFANDTNTASAPGYAVAGLNAGYQLGDAAPGSTRWQLWARLDNLFNRRYAGTLIVNDGNGRFFEPAAGRRLMVGVRAQFL
;
A
#
# COMPACT_ATOMS: atom_id res chain seq x y z
N GLN A 1 -5.11 -0.28 4.07
CA GLN A 1 -4.95 1.19 4.28
C GLN A 1 -4.66 1.93 2.98
N ALA A 2 -4.05 1.32 1.96
CA ALA A 2 -3.85 1.97 0.65
C ALA A 2 -5.17 2.45 0.01
N ALA A 3 -6.30 1.82 0.34
CA ALA A 3 -7.62 2.20 -0.16
C ALA A 3 -8.10 3.58 0.33
N THR A 4 -7.51 4.14 1.38
CA THR A 4 -7.84 5.49 1.88
C THR A 4 -7.06 6.61 1.20
N ALA A 5 -6.08 6.30 0.33
CA ALA A 5 -5.41 7.29 -0.50
C ALA A 5 -6.29 7.67 -1.70
N HIS A 6 -6.56 8.97 -1.86
CA HIS A 6 -7.36 9.48 -2.98
C HIS A 6 -6.48 9.68 -4.21
N LEU A 7 -6.34 8.65 -5.05
CA LEU A 7 -5.49 8.68 -6.24
C LEU A 7 -5.88 9.75 -7.28
N PRO A 8 -7.15 10.13 -7.49
CA PRO A 8 -7.50 11.23 -8.39
C PRO A 8 -6.86 12.58 -8.03
N SER A 9 -6.56 12.84 -6.75
CA SER A 9 -5.81 14.03 -6.33
C SER A 9 -4.28 13.89 -6.41
N ALA A 10 -3.76 12.73 -6.77
CA ALA A 10 -2.32 12.51 -6.82
C ALA A 10 -1.69 13.25 -8.02
N ALA A 11 -0.59 13.95 -7.76
CA ALA A 11 0.35 14.40 -8.79
C ALA A 11 1.33 13.29 -9.13
N GLN A 12 1.74 12.52 -8.11
CA GLN A 12 2.78 11.51 -8.21
C GLN A 12 2.55 10.39 -7.20
N VAL A 13 2.88 9.18 -7.62
CA VAL A 13 2.95 8.01 -6.75
C VAL A 13 4.35 7.43 -6.87
N ASP A 14 5.11 7.49 -5.80
CA ASP A 14 6.47 6.94 -5.72
C ASP A 14 6.44 5.62 -4.97
N VAL A 15 7.12 4.62 -5.50
CA VAL A 15 7.35 3.34 -4.84
C VAL A 15 8.84 3.23 -4.53
N LEU A 16 9.19 3.48 -3.28
CA LEU A 16 10.56 3.39 -2.79
C LEU A 16 10.84 1.96 -2.37
N ARG A 17 11.78 1.32 -3.04
CA ARG A 17 12.20 -0.07 -2.79
C ARG A 17 13.68 -0.12 -2.47
N GLY A 18 14.13 -1.28 -2.03
CA GLY A 18 15.53 -1.54 -1.72
C GLY A 18 16.03 -0.88 -0.43
N PRO A 19 17.35 -0.89 -0.21
CA PRO A 19 17.95 -0.52 1.08
C PRO A 19 17.64 0.90 1.55
N LEU A 20 17.58 1.88 0.65
CA LEU A 20 17.35 3.29 1.03
C LEU A 20 15.92 3.56 1.53
N ALA A 21 14.95 2.70 1.24
CA ALA A 21 13.60 2.79 1.79
C ALA A 21 13.56 2.69 3.33
N GLN A 22 14.59 2.08 3.93
CA GLN A 22 14.70 1.92 5.39
C GLN A 22 14.86 3.24 6.14
N LEU A 23 15.23 4.33 5.47
CA LEU A 23 15.27 5.67 6.06
C LEU A 23 13.87 6.24 6.37
N TYR A 24 12.82 5.66 5.77
CA TYR A 24 11.44 6.11 5.95
C TYR A 24 10.70 5.43 7.10
N GLY A 25 11.37 4.59 7.88
CA GLY A 25 10.83 4.02 9.12
C GLY A 25 10.78 2.49 9.13
N ASN A 26 9.81 1.97 9.86
CA ASN A 26 9.51 0.55 10.03
C ASN A 26 8.88 -0.02 8.72
N ALA A 27 9.69 -0.13 7.67
CA ALA A 27 9.26 -0.36 6.29
C ALA A 27 10.18 -1.32 5.53
N ALA A 28 10.37 -2.54 6.07
CA ALA A 28 11.25 -3.54 5.45
C ALA A 28 10.83 -3.92 4.01
N GLY A 29 9.54 -3.82 3.70
CA GLY A 29 8.99 -4.10 2.37
C GLY A 29 9.06 -2.95 1.36
N GLY A 30 9.34 -1.73 1.81
CA GLY A 30 9.33 -0.52 0.98
C GLY A 30 8.27 0.51 1.38
N VAL A 31 8.21 1.62 0.65
CA VAL A 31 7.31 2.74 0.91
C VAL A 31 6.56 3.11 -0.35
N VAL A 32 5.25 3.29 -0.25
CA VAL A 32 4.42 3.93 -1.29
C VAL A 32 4.08 5.34 -0.82
N GLN A 33 4.59 6.33 -1.53
CA GLN A 33 4.34 7.74 -1.26
C GLN A 33 3.39 8.30 -2.31
N VAL A 34 2.27 8.86 -1.86
CA VAL A 34 1.31 9.55 -2.73
C VAL A 34 1.41 11.04 -2.45
N THR A 35 1.88 11.80 -3.44
CA THR A 35 1.96 13.25 -3.36
C THR A 35 0.76 13.85 -4.08
N THR A 36 -0.06 14.61 -3.37
CA THR A 36 -1.21 15.31 -3.95
C THR A 36 -0.75 16.48 -4.81
N ARG A 37 -1.46 16.72 -5.92
CA ARG A 37 -1.19 17.87 -6.79
C ARG A 37 -1.37 19.19 -6.04
N ASP A 38 -0.65 20.21 -6.46
CA ASP A 38 -0.87 21.56 -5.97
C ASP A 38 -2.09 22.20 -6.65
N PRO A 39 -2.80 23.09 -5.95
CA PRO A 39 -3.85 23.91 -6.56
C PRO A 39 -3.29 24.72 -7.75
N ARG A 40 -4.05 24.81 -8.83
CA ARG A 40 -3.68 25.60 -10.00
C ARG A 40 -4.06 27.08 -9.76
N PRO A 41 -3.16 28.04 -10.06
CA PRO A 41 -3.52 29.44 -10.08
C PRO A 41 -4.61 29.73 -11.13
N GLY A 42 -5.49 30.67 -10.84
CA GLY A 42 -6.57 31.09 -11.75
C GLY A 42 -7.83 30.23 -11.65
N GLY A 43 -7.77 29.07 -11.02
CA GLY A 43 -8.91 28.19 -10.83
C GLY A 43 -9.13 27.19 -11.97
N ALA A 44 -9.74 26.06 -11.63
CA ALA A 44 -10.28 25.07 -12.56
C ALA A 44 -11.27 24.20 -11.83
N ALA A 45 -12.34 23.80 -12.50
CA ALA A 45 -13.28 22.82 -11.97
C ALA A 45 -13.38 21.63 -12.91
N GLN A 46 -13.66 20.45 -12.37
CA GLN A 46 -13.98 19.28 -13.18
C GLN A 46 -15.06 18.45 -12.49
N ALA A 47 -15.91 17.82 -13.28
CA ALA A 47 -16.89 16.85 -12.81
C ALA A 47 -16.95 15.68 -13.77
N GLY A 48 -17.10 14.47 -13.25
CA GLY A 48 -17.13 13.25 -14.02
C GLY A 48 -18.17 12.27 -13.52
N VAL A 49 -18.71 11.49 -14.45
CA VAL A 49 -19.55 10.33 -14.16
C VAL A 49 -19.08 9.16 -15.01
N ALA A 50 -19.14 7.96 -14.43
CA ALA A 50 -18.84 6.74 -15.16
C ALA A 50 -19.72 5.59 -14.71
N LEU A 51 -20.09 4.74 -15.66
CA LEU A 51 -20.88 3.54 -15.47
C LEU A 51 -20.10 2.32 -15.95
N GLY A 52 -20.26 1.21 -15.27
CA GLY A 52 -19.54 0.00 -15.62
C GLY A 52 -20.32 -1.28 -15.37
N SER A 53 -19.74 -2.38 -15.80
CA SER A 53 -20.25 -3.72 -15.54
C SER A 53 -20.46 -3.96 -14.05
N TYR A 54 -21.43 -4.83 -13.72
CA TYR A 54 -21.76 -5.24 -12.34
C TYR A 54 -22.29 -4.12 -11.45
N GLY A 55 -23.09 -3.22 -12.03
CA GLY A 55 -23.68 -2.09 -11.32
C GLY A 55 -22.67 -1.01 -10.91
N GLN A 56 -21.47 -1.00 -11.49
CA GLN A 56 -20.45 -0.02 -11.13
C GLN A 56 -20.86 1.40 -11.52
N ARG A 57 -20.77 2.31 -10.55
CA ARG A 57 -21.06 3.75 -10.71
C ARG A 57 -19.94 4.55 -10.04
N LEU A 58 -19.48 5.58 -10.69
CA LEU A 58 -18.50 6.52 -10.16
C LEU A 58 -18.94 7.94 -10.49
N VAL A 59 -18.96 8.79 -9.47
CA VAL A 59 -19.15 10.24 -9.63
C VAL A 59 -17.93 10.90 -8.99
N ASP A 60 -17.30 11.83 -9.69
CA ASP A 60 -16.18 12.59 -9.17
C ASP A 60 -16.33 14.09 -9.48
N ALA A 61 -15.83 14.91 -8.57
CA ALA A 61 -15.73 16.35 -8.74
C ALA A 61 -14.42 16.85 -8.14
N SER A 62 -13.84 17.86 -8.79
CA SER A 62 -12.63 18.51 -8.31
C SER A 62 -12.70 20.01 -8.57
N LEU A 63 -12.21 20.80 -7.63
CA LEU A 63 -12.16 22.24 -7.69
C LEU A 63 -10.78 22.73 -7.25
N ASP A 64 -10.13 23.50 -8.11
CA ASP A 64 -8.92 24.24 -7.82
C ASP A 64 -9.24 25.73 -7.83
N PHE A 65 -8.75 26.48 -6.86
CA PHE A 65 -8.82 27.94 -6.90
C PHE A 65 -7.71 28.57 -6.07
N GLY A 66 -7.42 29.83 -6.35
CA GLY A 66 -6.43 30.61 -5.62
C GLY A 66 -5.44 31.34 -6.52
N ASP A 67 -4.39 31.82 -5.88
CA ASP A 67 -3.30 32.55 -6.50
C ASP A 67 -1.93 31.96 -6.13
N GLN A 68 -0.85 32.71 -6.34
CA GLN A 68 0.51 32.27 -5.99
C GLN A 68 0.75 32.21 -4.48
N ARG A 69 -0.02 32.94 -3.66
CA ARG A 69 0.13 33.01 -2.20
C ARG A 69 -0.76 32.01 -1.48
N LEU A 70 -1.99 31.85 -1.95
CA LEU A 70 -2.97 30.96 -1.33
C LEU A 70 -3.70 30.17 -2.41
N GLY A 71 -3.62 28.86 -2.33
CA GLY A 71 -4.33 27.95 -3.24
C GLY A 71 -5.06 26.87 -2.47
N VAL A 72 -6.23 26.48 -2.98
CA VAL A 72 -7.08 25.44 -2.42
C VAL A 72 -7.43 24.44 -3.52
N LEU A 73 -7.34 23.16 -3.18
CA LEU A 73 -7.79 22.03 -3.97
C LEU A 73 -8.81 21.26 -3.16
N VAL A 74 -9.93 20.92 -3.78
CA VAL A 74 -10.96 20.03 -3.22
C VAL A 74 -11.27 18.95 -4.23
N ASP A 75 -11.21 17.70 -3.79
CA ASP A 75 -11.61 16.53 -4.59
C ASP A 75 -12.66 15.71 -3.82
N LEU A 76 -13.72 15.31 -4.50
CA LEU A 76 -14.77 14.43 -3.99
C LEU A 76 -14.99 13.29 -4.97
N SER A 77 -15.15 12.08 -4.47
CA SER A 77 -15.57 10.95 -5.29
C SER A 77 -16.51 10.01 -4.54
N HIS A 78 -17.51 9.51 -5.23
CA HIS A 78 -18.42 8.47 -4.75
C HIS A 78 -18.38 7.28 -5.71
N PHE A 79 -18.16 6.10 -5.15
CA PHE A 79 -18.08 4.84 -5.89
C PHE A 79 -19.04 3.82 -5.29
N GLU A 80 -19.78 3.13 -6.18
CA GLU A 80 -20.67 2.03 -5.83
C GLU A 80 -20.53 0.90 -6.84
N ILE A 81 -20.70 -0.34 -6.40
CA ILE A 81 -20.73 -1.55 -7.22
C ILE A 81 -21.58 -2.63 -6.56
N ASP A 82 -22.41 -3.33 -7.34
CA ASP A 82 -23.15 -4.51 -6.85
C ASP A 82 -22.22 -5.72 -6.68
N GLY A 83 -21.13 -5.74 -7.45
CA GLY A 83 -20.10 -6.77 -7.39
C GLY A 83 -20.20 -7.85 -8.46
N TRP A 84 -19.06 -8.44 -8.80
CA TRP A 84 -18.97 -9.52 -9.79
C TRP A 84 -19.37 -10.89 -9.23
N ARG A 85 -19.08 -11.12 -7.95
CA ARG A 85 -19.47 -12.32 -7.20
C ARG A 85 -20.76 -12.05 -6.43
N ALA A 86 -21.49 -13.10 -6.07
CA ALA A 86 -22.50 -13.01 -5.04
C ALA A 86 -21.88 -12.47 -3.74
N HIS A 87 -22.60 -11.66 -2.98
CA HIS A 87 -22.15 -11.08 -1.72
C HIS A 87 -20.81 -10.31 -1.82
N SER A 88 -20.70 -9.42 -2.82
CA SER A 88 -19.49 -8.62 -3.07
C SER A 88 -19.76 -7.15 -3.38
N ALA A 89 -20.92 -6.65 -2.97
CA ALA A 89 -21.26 -5.23 -3.11
C ALA A 89 -20.35 -4.34 -2.25
N ALA A 90 -20.04 -3.15 -2.77
CA ALA A 90 -19.24 -2.17 -2.05
C ALA A 90 -19.66 -0.74 -2.39
N ARG A 91 -19.54 0.15 -1.40
CA ARG A 91 -19.83 1.58 -1.55
C ARG A 91 -18.85 2.39 -0.73
N ARG A 92 -18.33 3.48 -1.32
CA ARG A 92 -17.38 4.37 -0.61
C ARG A 92 -17.48 5.80 -1.12
N THR A 93 -17.21 6.73 -0.21
CA THR A 93 -17.08 8.16 -0.49
C THR A 93 -15.71 8.63 -0.03
N HIS A 94 -15.04 9.41 -0.84
CA HIS A 94 -13.77 10.05 -0.52
C HIS A 94 -13.90 11.56 -0.69
N PHE A 95 -13.40 12.30 0.30
CA PHE A 95 -13.13 13.73 0.22
C PHE A 95 -11.65 13.97 0.50
N ASN A 96 -11.00 14.79 -0.32
CA ASN A 96 -9.64 15.24 -0.10
C ASN A 96 -9.55 16.75 -0.33
N GLY A 97 -9.14 17.47 0.71
CA GLY A 97 -8.89 18.91 0.68
C GLY A 97 -7.41 19.21 0.86
N LYS A 98 -6.85 20.12 0.06
CA LYS A 98 -5.49 20.63 0.21
C LYS A 98 -5.49 22.15 0.17
N LEU A 99 -4.86 22.76 1.17
CA LEU A 99 -4.58 24.17 1.20
C LEU A 99 -3.06 24.37 1.14
N VAL A 100 -2.61 25.26 0.28
CA VAL A 100 -1.21 25.67 0.19
C VAL A 100 -1.13 27.18 0.38
N ALA A 101 -0.45 27.61 1.44
CA ALA A 101 -0.20 29.03 1.71
C ALA A 101 1.31 29.33 1.61
N ARG A 102 1.64 30.45 0.97
CA ARG A 102 2.99 30.99 0.85
C ARG A 102 2.98 32.44 1.34
N PRO A 103 3.05 32.67 2.68
CA PRO A 103 2.98 34.00 3.25
C PRO A 103 4.14 34.90 2.77
N ASP A 104 5.27 34.27 2.47
CA ASP A 104 6.47 34.92 1.93
C ASP A 104 7.22 33.97 0.98
N GLY A 105 8.34 34.44 0.40
CA GLY A 105 9.17 33.64 -0.53
C GLY A 105 9.98 32.52 0.15
N ARG A 106 9.97 32.38 1.48
CA ARG A 106 10.75 31.41 2.25
C ARG A 106 9.88 30.37 2.95
N THR A 107 8.58 30.63 3.07
CA THR A 107 7.67 29.82 3.88
C THR A 107 6.59 29.20 2.99
N ARG A 108 6.41 27.89 3.12
CA ARG A 108 5.29 27.16 2.54
C ARG A 108 4.57 26.38 3.64
N ILE A 109 3.27 26.57 3.76
CA ILE A 109 2.39 25.82 4.65
C ILE A 109 1.46 25.00 3.78
N THR A 110 1.42 23.68 4.01
CA THR A 110 0.50 22.76 3.33
C THR A 110 -0.38 22.11 4.39
N ALA A 111 -1.69 22.28 4.27
CA ALA A 111 -2.67 21.55 5.08
C ALA A 111 -3.42 20.55 4.18
N LEU A 112 -3.63 19.34 4.69
CA LEU A 112 -4.32 18.24 4.02
C LEU A 112 -5.43 17.70 4.90
N LEU A 113 -6.67 17.67 4.38
CA LEU A 113 -7.81 17.02 5.00
C LEU A 113 -8.24 15.85 4.14
N ASN A 114 -8.27 14.66 4.72
CA ASN A 114 -8.75 13.44 4.04
C ASN A 114 -9.88 12.83 4.85
N LEU A 115 -11.05 12.66 4.23
CA LEU A 115 -12.22 12.01 4.80
C LEU A 115 -12.57 10.80 3.92
N TYR A 116 -12.74 9.67 4.54
CA TYR A 116 -13.09 8.42 3.88
C TYR A 116 -14.22 7.74 4.62
N ASP A 117 -15.26 7.39 3.89
CA ASP A 117 -16.40 6.60 4.39
C ASP A 117 -16.68 5.44 3.45
N GLN A 118 -16.63 4.23 3.99
CA GLN A 118 -16.99 2.98 3.32
C GLN A 118 -18.00 2.24 4.21
N PRO A 119 -19.28 2.56 4.12
CA PRO A 119 -20.30 1.94 4.97
C PRO A 119 -20.52 0.47 4.62
N LEU A 120 -20.13 0.03 3.43
CA LEU A 120 -20.33 -1.35 2.99
C LEU A 120 -19.16 -1.83 2.12
N ALA A 121 -18.63 -2.98 2.48
CA ALA A 121 -17.81 -3.84 1.63
C ALA A 121 -18.09 -5.29 2.00
N GLN A 122 -18.92 -5.97 1.25
CA GLN A 122 -19.21 -7.39 1.42
C GLN A 122 -18.01 -8.24 1.05
N ASP A 123 -17.88 -9.39 1.68
CA ASP A 123 -16.79 -10.33 1.47
C ASP A 123 -17.34 -11.73 1.14
N PRO A 124 -17.26 -12.17 -0.12
CA PRO A 124 -17.71 -13.50 -0.54
C PRO A 124 -16.80 -14.64 -0.06
N LEU A 125 -15.68 -14.31 0.57
CA LEU A 125 -14.60 -15.19 1.00
C LEU A 125 -13.88 -15.92 -0.15
N GLY A 126 -12.75 -16.56 0.15
CA GLY A 126 -12.04 -17.42 -0.79
C GLY A 126 -12.83 -18.68 -1.15
N LEU A 127 -12.50 -19.27 -2.27
CA LEU A 127 -13.04 -20.54 -2.77
C LEU A 127 -11.98 -21.65 -2.69
N ASN A 128 -12.39 -22.89 -2.50
CA ASN A 128 -11.51 -24.03 -2.77
C ASN A 128 -11.38 -24.26 -4.29
N LEU A 129 -10.49 -25.15 -4.71
CA LEU A 129 -10.21 -25.37 -6.14
C LEU A 129 -11.45 -25.82 -6.91
N THR A 130 -12.25 -26.75 -6.35
CA THR A 130 -13.47 -27.26 -6.99
C THR A 130 -14.51 -26.15 -7.17
N GLN A 131 -14.74 -25.35 -6.14
CA GLN A 131 -15.65 -24.18 -6.20
C GLN A 131 -15.16 -23.15 -7.22
N PHE A 132 -13.86 -22.86 -7.22
CA PHE A 132 -13.25 -21.91 -8.17
C PHE A 132 -13.38 -22.38 -9.62
N GLN A 133 -13.28 -23.69 -9.89
CA GLN A 133 -13.42 -24.24 -11.22
C GLN A 133 -14.89 -24.33 -11.68
N SER A 134 -15.80 -24.71 -10.78
CA SER A 134 -17.22 -24.88 -11.11
C SER A 134 -17.93 -23.54 -11.32
N ASP A 135 -17.91 -22.66 -10.30
CA ASP A 135 -18.49 -21.32 -10.37
C ASP A 135 -17.67 -20.30 -9.59
N PRO A 136 -16.78 -19.54 -10.25
CA PRO A 136 -15.98 -18.52 -9.58
C PRO A 136 -16.78 -17.30 -9.11
N ARG A 137 -18.06 -17.19 -9.46
CA ARG A 137 -18.94 -16.07 -9.05
C ARG A 137 -19.68 -16.34 -7.75
N GLN A 138 -19.67 -17.55 -7.25
CA GLN A 138 -20.34 -17.91 -6.01
C GLN A 138 -19.72 -17.23 -4.77
N ALA A 139 -20.52 -16.98 -3.75
CA ALA A 139 -20.06 -16.82 -2.38
C ALA A 139 -20.14 -18.16 -1.66
N VAL A 140 -19.27 -18.41 -0.68
CA VAL A 140 -19.43 -19.58 0.19
C VAL A 140 -20.61 -19.37 1.14
N ALA A 141 -21.34 -20.44 1.48
CA ALA A 141 -22.59 -20.34 2.27
C ALA A 141 -22.38 -19.60 3.61
N VAL A 142 -21.24 -19.79 4.28
CA VAL A 142 -20.95 -19.11 5.55
C VAL A 142 -20.79 -17.59 5.37
N ALA A 143 -20.45 -17.10 4.17
CA ALA A 143 -20.39 -15.66 3.90
C ALA A 143 -21.78 -15.01 4.00
N THR A 144 -22.79 -15.65 3.44
CA THR A 144 -24.18 -15.18 3.51
C THR A 144 -24.82 -15.44 4.86
N THR A 145 -24.52 -16.59 5.50
CA THR A 145 -25.03 -16.94 6.83
C THR A 145 -24.60 -15.93 7.89
N PHE A 146 -23.32 -15.51 7.87
CA PHE A 146 -22.77 -14.57 8.84
C PHE A 146 -22.67 -13.15 8.32
N ASP A 147 -23.19 -12.90 7.11
CA ASP A 147 -23.20 -11.62 6.41
C ASP A 147 -21.82 -10.93 6.47
N THR A 148 -20.80 -11.67 5.98
CA THR A 148 -19.39 -11.24 6.03
C THR A 148 -19.22 -9.94 5.26
N ARG A 149 -18.81 -8.90 5.99
CA ARG A 149 -18.64 -7.55 5.44
C ARG A 149 -17.77 -6.71 6.36
N LYS A 150 -17.36 -5.56 5.89
CA LYS A 150 -16.77 -4.52 6.75
C LYS A 150 -17.28 -3.14 6.38
N SER A 151 -17.30 -2.27 7.38
CA SER A 151 -17.42 -0.83 7.24
C SER A 151 -16.15 -0.15 7.74
N VAL A 152 -15.78 0.98 7.12
CA VAL A 152 -14.58 1.75 7.49
C VAL A 152 -14.88 3.24 7.37
N GLY A 153 -14.71 3.98 8.47
CA GLY A 153 -14.64 5.45 8.48
C GLY A 153 -13.22 5.91 8.80
N GLN A 154 -12.72 6.97 8.16
CA GLN A 154 -11.43 7.57 8.51
C GLN A 154 -11.45 9.07 8.25
N ASN A 155 -10.98 9.83 9.24
CA ASN A 155 -10.77 11.27 9.13
C ASN A 155 -9.32 11.57 9.48
N GLN A 156 -8.65 12.41 8.68
CA GLN A 156 -7.27 12.79 8.92
C GLN A 156 -7.02 14.23 8.51
N LEU A 157 -6.37 14.98 9.39
CA LEU A 157 -5.80 16.30 9.10
C LEU A 157 -4.29 16.23 9.25
N GLY A 158 -3.56 16.81 8.31
CA GLY A 158 -2.10 16.95 8.37
C GLY A 158 -1.68 18.35 7.98
N VAL A 159 -0.63 18.86 8.62
CA VAL A 159 -0.01 20.15 8.30
C VAL A 159 1.48 19.95 8.15
N VAL A 160 2.05 20.52 7.08
CA VAL A 160 3.49 20.57 6.83
C VAL A 160 3.88 22.04 6.66
N LEU A 161 4.87 22.48 7.43
CA LEU A 161 5.53 23.77 7.30
C LEU A 161 6.94 23.52 6.75
N ASP A 162 7.22 24.04 5.56
CA ASP A 162 8.57 24.12 4.99
C ASP A 162 9.04 25.57 5.09
N HIS A 163 10.19 25.80 5.74
CA HIS A 163 10.75 27.14 5.94
C HIS A 163 12.23 27.19 5.59
N GLN A 164 12.60 28.09 4.69
CA GLN A 164 13.98 28.37 4.33
C GLN A 164 14.58 29.36 5.33
N LEU A 165 15.41 28.87 6.27
CA LEU A 165 16.04 29.70 7.31
C LEU A 165 17.05 30.68 6.69
N ASN A 166 17.84 30.18 5.72
CA ASN A 166 18.80 30.95 4.93
C ASN A 166 19.11 30.20 3.62
N SER A 167 20.10 30.65 2.85
CA SER A 167 20.44 30.02 1.55
C SER A 167 20.91 28.57 1.66
N ALA A 168 21.37 28.13 2.82
CA ALA A 168 21.88 26.79 3.05
C ALA A 168 20.96 25.91 3.90
N ASP A 169 20.20 26.50 4.81
CA ASP A 169 19.44 25.76 5.83
C ASP A 169 17.94 25.82 5.57
N SER A 170 17.27 24.69 5.60
CA SER A 170 15.83 24.56 5.58
C SER A 170 15.31 23.71 6.75
N LEU A 171 14.15 24.07 7.25
CA LEU A 171 13.42 23.39 8.31
C LEU A 171 12.07 22.91 7.78
N GLN A 172 11.77 21.66 8.01
CA GLN A 172 10.44 21.11 7.81
C GLN A 172 9.85 20.67 9.15
N LEU A 173 8.65 21.17 9.45
CA LEU A 173 7.84 20.68 10.57
C LEU A 173 6.59 20.02 10.01
N ARG A 174 6.18 18.91 10.60
CA ARG A 174 4.95 18.22 10.23
C ARG A 174 4.19 17.79 11.47
N ALA A 175 2.86 17.90 11.41
CA ALA A 175 1.96 17.39 12.42
C ALA A 175 0.74 16.79 11.73
N TYR A 176 0.22 15.71 12.25
CA TYR A 176 -1.01 15.12 11.76
C TYR A 176 -1.77 14.43 12.88
N GLY A 177 -3.08 14.29 12.69
CA GLY A 177 -3.93 13.51 13.56
C GLY A 177 -5.17 13.03 12.83
N GLY A 178 -5.80 12.01 13.36
CA GLY A 178 -6.99 11.45 12.76
C GLY A 178 -7.64 10.37 13.60
N THR A 179 -8.81 9.93 13.12
CA THR A 179 -9.56 8.82 13.68
C THR A 179 -9.83 7.77 12.60
N ARG A 180 -9.96 6.52 13.00
CA ARG A 180 -10.36 5.43 12.12
C ARG A 180 -11.25 4.44 12.87
N GLN A 181 -12.44 4.24 12.34
CA GLN A 181 -13.39 3.23 12.80
C GLN A 181 -13.45 2.08 11.79
N LEU A 182 -13.54 0.86 12.29
CA LEU A 182 -13.71 -0.33 11.47
C LEU A 182 -14.59 -1.31 12.21
N THR A 183 -15.69 -1.76 11.59
CA THR A 183 -16.46 -2.91 12.06
C THR A 183 -16.40 -3.99 10.98
N GLN A 184 -16.03 -5.22 11.37
CA GLN A 184 -15.89 -6.36 10.45
C GLN A 184 -16.64 -7.57 10.99
N TYR A 185 -17.55 -8.13 10.19
CA TYR A 185 -18.27 -9.36 10.43
C TYR A 185 -17.52 -10.53 9.77
N LEU A 186 -17.09 -11.50 10.56
CA LEU A 186 -16.34 -12.67 10.14
C LEU A 186 -17.26 -13.85 9.86
N SER A 187 -16.74 -14.89 9.21
CA SER A 187 -17.51 -16.04 8.71
C SER A 187 -17.83 -17.11 9.78
N PHE A 188 -17.96 -16.73 11.04
CA PHE A 188 -18.29 -17.63 12.15
C PHE A 188 -18.90 -16.86 13.32
N SER A 189 -19.62 -17.59 14.20
CA SER A 189 -20.30 -16.98 15.34
C SER A 189 -19.34 -16.38 16.39
N GLY A 190 -18.29 -17.09 16.77
CA GLY A 190 -17.41 -16.69 17.87
C GLY A 190 -18.06 -16.76 19.23
N ALA A 191 -19.08 -17.60 19.44
CA ALA A 191 -19.83 -17.70 20.70
C ALA A 191 -19.11 -18.50 21.79
N ALA A 192 -18.06 -19.26 21.47
CA ALA A 192 -17.27 -20.01 22.45
C ALA A 192 -16.69 -19.09 23.52
N ALA A 193 -16.66 -19.53 24.77
CA ALA A 193 -16.25 -18.72 25.92
C ALA A 193 -14.81 -18.18 25.82
N ASN A 194 -13.92 -18.92 25.15
CA ASN A 194 -12.54 -18.54 24.89
C ASN A 194 -12.35 -17.90 23.50
N SER A 195 -13.41 -17.52 22.81
CA SER A 195 -13.34 -16.85 21.50
C SER A 195 -13.34 -15.34 21.66
N ALA A 196 -12.57 -14.65 20.84
CA ALA A 196 -12.61 -13.18 20.73
C ALA A 196 -13.79 -12.64 19.90
N GLY A 197 -14.84 -13.46 19.65
CA GLY A 197 -16.05 -13.08 18.89
C GLY A 197 -15.92 -13.23 17.38
N GLY A 198 -17.04 -13.20 16.65
CA GLY A 198 -17.14 -13.22 15.19
C GLY A 198 -17.32 -11.84 14.57
N VAL A 199 -17.43 -10.79 15.39
CA VAL A 199 -17.41 -9.38 14.97
C VAL A 199 -16.20 -8.71 15.59
N VAL A 200 -15.45 -7.95 14.79
CA VAL A 200 -14.34 -7.10 15.26
C VAL A 200 -14.77 -5.66 15.11
N ASP A 201 -14.69 -4.89 16.19
CA ASP A 201 -14.96 -3.46 16.21
C ASP A 201 -13.73 -2.70 16.74
N LEU A 202 -13.25 -1.74 15.95
CA LEU A 202 -12.06 -0.95 16.23
C LEU A 202 -12.40 0.53 16.17
N ASP A 203 -12.15 1.26 17.26
CA ASP A 203 -12.15 2.72 17.28
C ASP A 203 -10.73 3.20 17.58
N ARG A 204 -10.10 3.85 16.61
CA ARG A 204 -8.70 4.21 16.63
C ARG A 204 -8.51 5.70 16.48
N GLY A 205 -7.78 6.31 17.43
CA GLY A 205 -7.21 7.65 17.32
C GLY A 205 -5.70 7.59 17.07
N TYR A 206 -5.17 8.42 16.19
CA TYR A 206 -3.73 8.48 15.94
C TYR A 206 -3.26 9.91 15.66
N HIS A 207 -2.03 10.20 16.05
CA HIS A 207 -1.38 11.48 15.80
C HIS A 207 0.13 11.32 15.74
N GLY A 208 0.78 12.30 15.12
CA GLY A 208 2.25 12.31 15.05
C GLY A 208 2.77 13.71 14.74
N VAL A 209 4.02 13.90 15.12
CA VAL A 209 4.80 15.10 14.83
C VAL A 209 6.16 14.69 14.27
N GLY A 210 6.72 15.51 13.41
CA GLY A 210 8.05 15.31 12.87
C GLY A 210 8.75 16.63 12.59
N MET A 211 10.06 16.60 12.69
CA MET A 211 10.94 17.71 12.36
C MET A 211 12.11 17.21 11.54
N ALA A 212 12.49 17.94 10.51
CA ALA A 212 13.69 17.69 9.73
C ALA A 212 14.43 19.01 9.47
N TRP A 213 15.72 19.01 9.73
CA TRP A 213 16.61 20.09 9.36
C TRP A 213 17.55 19.61 8.26
N THR A 214 17.57 20.32 7.15
CA THR A 214 18.44 20.03 6.00
C THR A 214 19.36 21.18 5.78
N ARG A 215 20.66 20.87 5.60
CA ARG A 215 21.69 21.84 5.24
C ARG A 215 22.38 21.44 3.95
N ALA A 216 22.31 22.35 2.98
CA ALA A 216 22.97 22.22 1.68
C ALA A 216 24.24 23.10 1.68
N LEU A 217 25.37 22.47 1.44
CA LEU A 217 26.70 23.08 1.44
C LEU A 217 27.39 22.80 0.11
N ARG A 218 28.49 23.52 -0.13
CA ARG A 218 29.50 23.14 -1.11
C ARG A 218 30.78 22.79 -0.38
N MET A 219 31.38 21.66 -0.73
CA MET A 219 32.70 21.28 -0.23
C MET A 219 33.77 22.26 -0.75
N GLN A 220 34.98 22.20 -0.23
CA GLN A 220 36.11 22.99 -0.74
C GLN A 220 36.37 22.77 -2.24
N SER A 221 36.06 21.57 -2.74
CA SER A 221 36.07 21.23 -4.18
C SER A 221 34.96 21.90 -5.01
N GLY A 222 34.04 22.65 -4.40
CA GLY A 222 32.87 23.23 -5.04
C GLY A 222 31.70 22.24 -5.23
N LEU A 223 31.89 20.95 -4.92
CA LEU A 223 30.86 19.92 -5.12
C LEU A 223 29.75 19.97 -4.03
N PRO A 224 28.49 19.62 -4.39
CA PRO A 224 27.38 19.65 -3.46
C PRO A 224 27.53 18.62 -2.33
N LEU A 225 27.17 19.04 -1.11
CA LEU A 225 27.03 18.22 0.08
C LEU A 225 25.76 18.62 0.78
N THR A 226 24.87 17.66 0.99
CA THR A 226 23.62 17.89 1.72
C THR A 226 23.53 16.89 2.87
N TRP A 227 23.17 17.35 4.05
CA TRP A 227 22.82 16.47 5.14
C TRP A 227 21.47 16.87 5.76
N THR A 228 20.77 15.86 6.24
CA THR A 228 19.47 16.01 6.89
C THR A 228 19.51 15.26 8.21
N VAL A 229 19.01 15.88 9.26
CA VAL A 229 18.76 15.24 10.56
C VAL A 229 17.30 15.46 10.92
N GLY A 230 16.63 14.45 11.44
CA GLY A 230 15.24 14.58 11.81
C GLY A 230 14.79 13.64 12.92
N LEU A 231 13.66 14.00 13.50
CA LEU A 231 12.98 13.29 14.58
C LEU A 231 11.53 13.09 14.22
N ASP A 232 11.00 11.90 14.48
CA ASP A 232 9.57 11.58 14.37
C ASP A 232 9.05 10.98 15.68
N ALA A 233 7.87 11.40 16.10
CA ALA A 233 7.15 10.80 17.21
C ALA A 233 5.69 10.57 16.82
N ASN A 234 5.24 9.32 16.93
CA ASN A 234 3.91 8.90 16.51
C ASN A 234 3.26 8.10 17.63
N ARG A 235 1.95 8.27 17.82
CA ARG A 235 1.14 7.51 18.76
C ARG A 235 -0.18 7.12 18.12
N MET A 236 -0.60 5.90 18.40
CA MET A 236 -1.92 5.38 18.10
C MET A 236 -2.51 4.80 19.38
N SER A 237 -3.80 5.04 19.61
CA SER A 237 -4.61 4.39 20.63
C SER A 237 -5.81 3.76 19.94
N GLU A 238 -6.17 2.54 20.31
CA GLU A 238 -7.28 1.79 19.73
C GLU A 238 -8.10 1.19 20.85
N HIS A 239 -9.40 1.42 20.84
CA HIS A 239 -10.36 0.62 21.60
C HIS A 239 -10.81 -0.51 20.70
N ARG A 240 -10.48 -1.75 21.09
CA ARG A 240 -10.78 -2.96 20.33
C ARG A 240 -11.82 -3.78 21.06
N GLN A 241 -12.95 -4.03 20.40
CA GLN A 241 -13.99 -4.90 20.89
C GLN A 241 -14.23 -6.08 19.95
N GLY A 242 -14.69 -7.18 20.52
CA GLY A 242 -15.12 -8.37 19.79
C GLY A 242 -16.50 -8.83 20.28
N PHE A 243 -17.37 -9.17 19.35
CA PHE A 243 -18.73 -9.60 19.68
C PHE A 243 -19.08 -10.91 19.00
N VAL A 244 -20.05 -11.63 19.54
CA VAL A 244 -20.65 -12.76 18.84
C VAL A 244 -21.30 -12.28 17.55
N ASN A 245 -21.02 -12.97 16.43
CA ASN A 245 -21.74 -12.73 15.17
C ASN A 245 -23.01 -13.57 15.15
N GLN A 246 -24.16 -12.95 15.35
CA GLN A 246 -25.49 -13.56 15.29
C GLN A 246 -26.08 -13.34 13.88
N SER A 247 -25.61 -14.11 12.89
CA SER A 247 -26.08 -14.03 11.49
C SER A 247 -26.05 -12.61 10.94
N GLY A 248 -24.93 -11.88 11.12
CA GLY A 248 -24.75 -10.53 10.64
C GLY A 248 -25.15 -9.42 11.62
N VAL A 249 -25.53 -9.77 12.84
CA VAL A 249 -25.83 -8.82 13.93
C VAL A 249 -24.85 -9.01 15.07
N SER A 250 -24.34 -7.90 15.64
CA SER A 250 -23.48 -7.94 16.83
C SER A 250 -24.27 -8.40 18.05
N GLY A 251 -23.80 -9.46 18.69
CA GLY A 251 -24.38 -10.04 19.92
C GLY A 251 -23.53 -9.73 21.14
N ASP A 252 -23.35 -10.73 22.02
CA ASP A 252 -22.64 -10.59 23.28
C ASP A 252 -21.17 -10.23 23.10
N LEU A 253 -20.63 -9.43 24.02
CA LEU A 253 -19.22 -9.06 24.09
C LEU A 253 -18.35 -10.30 24.35
N ARG A 254 -17.18 -10.37 23.67
CA ARG A 254 -16.19 -11.47 23.77
C ARG A 254 -14.75 -10.97 23.89
N ARG A 255 -14.50 -9.69 23.61
CA ARG A 255 -13.22 -9.02 23.76
C ARG A 255 -13.44 -7.55 24.05
N ASN A 256 -12.59 -6.96 24.90
CA ASN A 256 -12.59 -5.53 25.19
C ASN A 256 -11.19 -5.12 25.62
N GLU A 257 -10.49 -4.35 24.81
CA GLU A 257 -9.09 -3.97 25.01
C GLU A 257 -8.86 -2.51 24.68
N ASN A 258 -7.92 -1.90 25.38
CA ASN A 258 -7.33 -0.62 25.02
C ASN A 258 -5.89 -0.85 24.55
N ASP A 259 -5.66 -0.75 23.26
CA ASP A 259 -4.36 -0.94 22.64
C ASP A 259 -3.66 0.39 22.42
N ARG A 260 -2.34 0.40 22.59
CA ARG A 260 -1.51 1.57 22.32
C ARG A 260 -0.26 1.17 21.55
N ALA A 261 0.05 1.90 20.48
CA ALA A 261 1.33 1.80 19.81
C ALA A 261 2.01 3.17 19.75
N THR A 262 3.29 3.22 20.14
CA THR A 262 4.12 4.42 20.06
C THR A 262 5.37 4.13 19.25
N ASN A 263 5.77 5.09 18.42
CA ASN A 263 6.99 5.03 17.65
C ASN A 263 7.76 6.34 17.80
N THR A 264 9.07 6.24 18.09
CA THR A 264 9.98 7.39 18.12
C THR A 264 11.21 7.04 17.29
N ASP A 265 11.53 7.91 16.34
CA ASP A 265 12.63 7.72 15.41
C ASP A 265 13.54 8.94 15.39
N LEU A 266 14.84 8.69 15.41
CA LEU A 266 15.89 9.65 15.06
C LEU A 266 16.54 9.18 13.77
N TYR A 267 16.73 10.07 12.81
CA TYR A 267 17.40 9.74 11.56
C TYR A 267 18.36 10.82 11.09
N ALA A 268 19.38 10.38 10.37
CA ALA A 268 20.30 11.26 9.68
C ALA A 268 20.64 10.69 8.30
N GLN A 269 20.83 11.57 7.34
CA GLN A 269 21.23 11.25 5.98
C GLN A 269 22.26 12.24 5.48
N LEU A 270 23.24 11.72 4.77
CA LEU A 270 24.27 12.46 4.05
C LEU A 270 24.15 12.14 2.56
N ASP A 271 24.20 13.15 1.72
CA ASP A 271 24.23 13.07 0.26
C ASP A 271 25.38 13.95 -0.24
N ALA A 272 26.39 13.32 -0.85
CA ALA A 272 27.63 14.00 -1.21
C ALA A 272 28.07 13.64 -2.64
N TRP A 273 28.38 14.64 -3.46
CA TRP A 273 29.13 14.46 -4.67
C TRP A 273 30.62 14.47 -4.33
N ILE A 274 31.27 13.30 -4.42
CA ILE A 274 32.71 13.13 -4.14
C ILE A 274 33.57 13.41 -5.37
N SER A 275 32.97 13.41 -6.54
CA SER A 275 33.52 13.92 -7.81
C SER A 275 32.37 14.29 -8.76
N PRO A 276 32.65 14.92 -9.93
CA PRO A 276 31.58 15.24 -10.91
C PRO A 276 30.79 14.02 -11.41
N ARG A 277 31.33 12.81 -11.26
CA ARG A 277 30.70 11.55 -11.71
C ARG A 277 30.31 10.61 -10.58
N TRP A 278 30.70 10.88 -9.33
CA TRP A 278 30.43 10.00 -8.21
C TRP A 278 29.65 10.71 -7.11
N ARG A 279 28.50 10.12 -6.76
CA ARG A 279 27.64 10.58 -5.66
C ARG A 279 27.50 9.46 -4.64
N ALA A 280 27.72 9.76 -3.37
CA ALA A 280 27.55 8.86 -2.26
C ALA A 280 26.38 9.30 -1.38
N VAL A 281 25.59 8.33 -0.91
CA VAL A 281 24.52 8.52 0.07
C VAL A 281 24.82 7.61 1.25
N ALA A 282 24.72 8.13 2.45
CA ALA A 282 24.80 7.34 3.70
C ALA A 282 23.75 7.85 4.68
N GLY A 283 23.23 6.96 5.50
CA GLY A 283 22.28 7.37 6.51
C GLY A 283 21.98 6.27 7.52
N PHE A 284 21.26 6.63 8.54
CA PHE A 284 20.71 5.69 9.50
C PHE A 284 19.37 6.19 10.05
N ARG A 285 18.58 5.25 10.54
CA ARG A 285 17.38 5.52 11.35
C ARG A 285 17.44 4.67 12.61
N ALA A 286 17.34 5.28 13.77
CA ALA A 286 17.22 4.64 15.07
C ALA A 286 15.77 4.71 15.52
N SER A 287 15.12 3.56 15.69
CA SER A 287 13.70 3.43 15.97
C SER A 287 13.46 2.77 17.31
N LYS A 288 12.49 3.29 18.07
CA LYS A 288 11.92 2.67 19.27
C LYS A 288 10.41 2.54 19.06
N VAL A 289 9.94 1.31 19.01
CA VAL A 289 8.50 0.98 18.89
C VAL A 289 8.05 0.26 20.16
N ARG A 290 6.96 0.71 20.77
CA ARG A 290 6.34 0.07 21.93
C ARG A 290 4.87 -0.17 21.65
N VAL A 291 4.40 -1.38 21.92
CA VAL A 291 3.00 -1.80 21.89
C VAL A 291 2.59 -2.19 23.30
N GLU A 292 1.41 -1.78 23.69
CA GLU A 292 0.74 -2.10 24.96
C GLU A 292 -0.68 -2.54 24.65
N VAL A 293 -1.15 -3.56 25.34
CA VAL A 293 -2.53 -4.05 25.34
C VAL A 293 -3.00 -4.09 26.79
N ASP A 294 -4.18 -3.52 27.06
CA ASP A 294 -4.81 -3.48 28.37
C ASP A 294 -6.19 -4.14 28.23
N ASP A 295 -6.29 -5.39 28.73
CA ASP A 295 -7.49 -6.24 28.60
C ASP A 295 -8.50 -5.92 29.69
N HIS A 296 -9.74 -5.68 29.30
CA HIS A 296 -10.88 -5.39 30.15
C HIS A 296 -11.99 -6.47 30.08
N PHE A 297 -11.79 -7.53 29.29
CA PHE A 297 -12.73 -8.64 29.19
C PHE A 297 -12.15 -9.89 29.85
N ILE A 298 -12.11 -9.88 31.19
CA ILE A 298 -11.50 -10.94 31.98
C ILE A 298 -12.60 -11.88 32.53
N THR A 299 -12.49 -13.17 32.21
CA THR A 299 -13.40 -14.24 32.66
C THR A 299 -12.60 -15.49 32.98
N PRO A 300 -13.18 -16.51 33.69
CA PRO A 300 -12.48 -17.77 33.91
C PRO A 300 -12.00 -18.48 32.61
N ALA A 301 -12.68 -18.27 31.49
CA ALA A 301 -12.33 -18.84 30.19
C ALA A 301 -11.45 -17.90 29.32
N ASN A 302 -11.28 -16.66 29.72
CA ASN A 302 -10.45 -15.64 29.09
C ASN A 302 -9.69 -14.88 30.17
N PRO A 303 -8.54 -15.38 30.64
CA PRO A 303 -7.72 -14.71 31.65
C PRO A 303 -7.20 -13.37 31.17
N ASP A 304 -6.70 -12.55 32.11
CA ASP A 304 -6.05 -11.27 31.76
C ASP A 304 -4.88 -11.46 30.82
N ASP A 305 -5.02 -10.93 29.61
CA ASP A 305 -4.04 -10.98 28.51
C ASP A 305 -3.27 -9.64 28.36
N SER A 306 -3.38 -8.74 29.35
CA SER A 306 -2.67 -7.45 29.33
C SER A 306 -1.16 -7.62 29.23
N GLY A 307 -0.50 -6.71 28.53
CA GLY A 307 0.94 -6.76 28.39
C GLY A 307 1.53 -5.66 27.53
N ALA A 308 2.85 -5.65 27.45
CA ALA A 308 3.57 -4.68 26.64
C ALA A 308 4.84 -5.25 26.04
N ARG A 309 5.21 -4.79 24.84
CA ARG A 309 6.48 -5.13 24.22
C ARG A 309 7.14 -3.91 23.60
N THR A 310 8.46 -3.87 23.67
CA THR A 310 9.28 -2.80 23.09
C THR A 310 10.36 -3.38 22.22
N TRP A 311 10.49 -2.84 21.00
CA TRP A 311 11.56 -3.14 20.06
C TRP A 311 12.42 -1.89 19.83
N ARG A 312 13.72 -2.09 19.65
CA ARG A 312 14.67 -1.05 19.26
C ARG A 312 15.55 -1.57 18.14
N HIS A 313 15.79 -0.71 17.16
CA HIS A 313 16.66 -1.06 16.04
C HIS A 313 17.31 0.18 15.45
N THR A 314 18.49 -0.02 14.85
CA THR A 314 19.15 0.97 14.01
C THR A 314 19.32 0.39 12.61
N SER A 315 18.80 1.10 11.62
CA SER A 315 18.80 0.74 10.20
C SER A 315 19.81 1.60 9.45
N PRO A 316 21.09 1.20 9.35
CA PRO A 316 22.06 1.91 8.52
C PRO A 316 21.85 1.59 7.05
N VAL A 317 22.10 2.58 6.20
CA VAL A 317 22.08 2.45 4.73
C VAL A 317 23.27 3.16 4.12
N ALA A 318 23.75 2.66 2.98
CA ALA A 318 24.74 3.33 2.16
C ALA A 318 24.46 3.06 0.68
N GLY A 319 24.78 4.02 -0.16
CA GLY A 319 24.63 3.93 -1.61
C GLY A 319 25.72 4.71 -2.33
N LEU A 320 26.06 4.22 -3.52
CA LEU A 320 27.01 4.85 -4.40
C LEU A 320 26.42 4.89 -5.81
N VAL A 321 26.50 6.02 -6.47
CA VAL A 321 26.08 6.22 -7.86
C VAL A 321 27.28 6.69 -8.67
N TRP A 322 27.50 6.04 -9.80
CA TRP A 322 28.48 6.44 -10.80
C TRP A 322 27.79 6.87 -12.09
N SER A 323 27.89 8.15 -12.44
CA SER A 323 27.47 8.69 -13.73
C SER A 323 28.51 8.31 -14.78
N ALA A 324 28.37 7.12 -15.37
CA ALA A 324 29.30 6.60 -16.37
C ALA A 324 29.31 7.46 -17.64
N THR A 325 28.13 7.93 -18.04
CA THR A 325 27.89 8.95 -19.08
C THR A 325 26.80 9.90 -18.62
N ASP A 326 26.49 10.94 -19.40
CA ASP A 326 25.37 11.86 -19.12
C ASP A 326 24.00 11.15 -19.15
N SER A 327 23.91 10.02 -19.84
CA SER A 327 22.68 9.22 -20.00
C SER A 327 22.65 7.96 -19.13
N LEU A 328 23.79 7.51 -18.56
CA LEU A 328 23.88 6.23 -17.87
C LEU A 328 24.43 6.40 -16.46
N ASN A 329 23.62 6.03 -15.49
CA ASN A 329 24.02 5.92 -14.08
C ASN A 329 24.05 4.46 -13.66
N LEU A 330 25.15 4.02 -13.04
CA LEU A 330 25.26 2.74 -12.35
C LEU A 330 25.21 3.00 -10.86
N TYR A 331 24.58 2.11 -10.11
CA TYR A 331 24.49 2.29 -8.65
C TYR A 331 24.59 0.99 -7.90
N ALA A 332 24.98 1.10 -6.63
CA ALA A 332 24.98 0.02 -5.66
C ALA A 332 24.50 0.56 -4.30
N ASN A 333 23.59 -0.17 -3.67
CA ASN A 333 23.03 0.16 -2.36
C ASN A 333 23.15 -1.03 -1.40
N ILE A 334 23.37 -0.75 -0.12
CA ILE A 334 23.31 -1.75 0.96
C ILE A 334 22.61 -1.15 2.17
N GLY A 335 21.86 -1.98 2.91
CA GLY A 335 21.20 -1.53 4.13
C GLY A 335 20.70 -2.66 5.00
N ARG A 336 20.26 -2.30 6.20
CA ARG A 336 19.58 -3.18 7.16
C ARG A 336 18.16 -2.66 7.38
N GLY A 337 17.18 -3.55 7.24
CA GLY A 337 15.78 -3.28 7.49
C GLY A 337 15.29 -3.87 8.81
N PHE A 338 14.18 -3.33 9.27
CA PHE A 338 13.55 -3.70 10.51
C PHE A 338 12.04 -3.53 10.35
N GLU A 339 11.28 -4.51 10.85
CA GLU A 339 9.81 -4.50 10.83
C GLU A 339 9.29 -5.11 12.12
N THR A 340 8.51 -4.33 12.87
CA THR A 340 7.84 -4.82 14.07
C THR A 340 6.53 -5.48 13.72
N PRO A 341 6.04 -6.45 14.51
CA PRO A 341 4.67 -6.90 14.42
C PRO A 341 3.70 -5.73 14.54
N THR A 342 2.65 -5.76 13.75
CA THR A 342 1.51 -4.85 13.87
C THR A 342 0.54 -5.34 14.95
N LEU A 343 -0.36 -4.48 15.46
CA LEU A 343 -1.44 -4.90 16.36
C LEU A 343 -2.31 -6.02 15.76
N SER A 344 -2.52 -5.99 14.44
CA SER A 344 -3.30 -7.04 13.75
C SER A 344 -2.58 -8.39 13.70
N GLU A 345 -1.26 -8.42 13.54
CA GLU A 345 -0.45 -9.65 13.56
C GLU A 345 -0.30 -10.19 14.99
N MET A 346 -0.26 -9.30 15.97
CA MET A 346 -0.21 -9.66 17.38
C MET A 346 -1.58 -10.04 17.95
N ALA A 347 -2.67 -9.81 17.22
CA ALA A 347 -4.03 -9.88 17.75
C ALA A 347 -4.44 -11.25 18.31
N TYR A 348 -3.82 -12.32 17.82
CA TYR A 348 -4.17 -13.70 18.21
C TYR A 348 -2.89 -14.53 18.40
N SER A 349 -2.85 -15.30 19.47
CA SER A 349 -1.83 -16.33 19.72
C SER A 349 -2.35 -17.72 19.34
N SER A 350 -1.45 -18.66 19.08
CA SER A 350 -1.83 -20.04 18.77
C SER A 350 -2.52 -20.70 19.97
N GLY A 351 -3.74 -21.19 19.77
CA GLY A 351 -4.53 -21.86 20.83
C GLY A 351 -5.18 -20.93 21.86
N ASN A 352 -5.02 -19.61 21.73
CA ASN A 352 -5.63 -18.60 22.60
C ASN A 352 -6.17 -17.42 21.77
N SER A 353 -7.18 -16.72 22.30
CA SER A 353 -7.74 -15.51 21.70
C SER A 353 -6.94 -14.24 22.01
N GLY A 354 -6.02 -14.28 22.94
CA GLY A 354 -5.23 -13.14 23.40
C GLY A 354 -4.07 -12.75 22.51
N PRO A 355 -3.42 -11.61 22.82
CA PRO A 355 -2.31 -11.07 22.02
C PRO A 355 -1.09 -11.97 21.98
N ASN A 356 -0.42 -12.02 20.83
CA ASN A 356 0.83 -12.76 20.65
C ASN A 356 2.05 -11.88 20.95
N PHE A 357 2.38 -11.70 22.22
CA PHE A 357 3.60 -11.00 22.64
C PHE A 357 4.89 -11.79 22.36
N GLY A 358 4.81 -13.05 21.94
CA GLY A 358 5.94 -13.88 21.52
C GLY A 358 6.59 -13.41 20.23
N LEU A 359 5.88 -12.66 19.38
CA LEU A 359 6.40 -12.21 18.08
C LEU A 359 7.57 -11.26 18.25
N SER A 360 8.68 -11.58 17.58
CA SER A 360 9.86 -10.75 17.47
C SER A 360 9.78 -9.86 16.23
N ALA A 361 10.54 -8.77 16.22
CA ALA A 361 10.68 -7.95 15.03
C ALA A 361 11.53 -8.66 13.96
N ALA A 362 11.07 -8.64 12.72
CA ALA A 362 11.83 -9.09 11.57
C ALA A 362 13.00 -8.15 11.29
N ARG A 363 14.13 -8.71 10.87
CA ARG A 363 15.35 -7.96 10.50
C ARG A 363 15.84 -8.45 9.15
N SER A 364 16.18 -7.52 8.27
CA SER A 364 16.69 -7.85 6.94
C SER A 364 18.06 -7.22 6.69
N ARG A 365 18.84 -7.89 5.82
CA ARG A 365 20.00 -7.32 5.14
C ARG A 365 19.68 -7.31 3.66
N GLN A 366 19.88 -6.17 3.04
CA GLN A 366 19.53 -5.95 1.64
C GLN A 366 20.72 -5.35 0.92
N TRP A 367 20.93 -5.77 -0.31
CA TRP A 367 21.80 -5.07 -1.24
C TRP A 367 21.16 -5.06 -2.63
N GLU A 368 21.47 -4.04 -3.40
CA GLU A 368 20.95 -3.82 -4.74
C GLU A 368 22.04 -3.19 -5.60
N VAL A 369 22.14 -3.66 -6.82
CA VAL A 369 22.95 -3.04 -7.87
C VAL A 369 22.08 -2.82 -9.10
N GLY A 370 22.31 -1.72 -9.81
CA GLY A 370 21.47 -1.42 -10.96
C GLY A 370 22.07 -0.40 -11.91
N ALA A 371 21.35 -0.23 -13.00
CA ALA A 371 21.65 0.73 -14.05
C ALA A 371 20.39 1.52 -14.39
N LYS A 372 20.54 2.83 -14.57
CA LYS A 372 19.50 3.74 -15.02
C LYS A 372 19.99 4.45 -16.28
N TYR A 373 19.36 4.18 -17.39
CA TYR A 373 19.61 4.84 -18.66
C TYR A 373 18.47 5.80 -18.99
N LYS A 374 18.81 7.03 -19.32
CA LYS A 374 17.86 8.06 -19.80
C LYS A 374 18.42 8.71 -21.05
N GLY A 375 17.94 8.24 -22.20
CA GLY A 375 18.17 8.86 -23.51
C GLY A 375 17.12 9.95 -23.80
N GLU A 376 17.17 10.52 -24.99
CA GLU A 376 16.23 11.56 -25.43
C GLU A 376 14.78 11.10 -25.41
N ASN A 377 14.52 9.91 -25.97
CA ASN A 377 13.16 9.38 -26.16
C ASN A 377 12.91 8.06 -25.42
N GLN A 378 13.81 7.62 -24.54
CA GLN A 378 13.63 6.36 -23.82
C GLN A 378 14.31 6.36 -22.46
N GLN A 379 13.74 5.59 -21.57
CA GLN A 379 14.25 5.33 -20.24
C GLN A 379 14.26 3.82 -19.99
N LEU A 380 15.35 3.32 -19.39
CA LEU A 380 15.51 1.93 -18.99
C LEU A 380 16.12 1.89 -17.59
N ASP A 381 15.44 1.23 -16.68
CA ASP A 381 15.90 0.95 -15.32
C ASP A 381 16.04 -0.57 -15.17
N VAL A 382 17.19 -1.02 -14.67
CA VAL A 382 17.46 -2.42 -14.38
C VAL A 382 18.06 -2.51 -12.98
N ALA A 383 17.55 -3.42 -12.15
CA ALA A 383 18.07 -3.66 -10.80
C ALA A 383 18.16 -5.16 -10.49
N TRP A 384 19.24 -5.56 -9.88
CA TRP A 384 19.39 -6.87 -9.22
C TRP A 384 19.47 -6.67 -7.71
N PHE A 385 18.71 -7.47 -6.95
CA PHE A 385 18.65 -7.37 -5.50
C PHE A 385 18.75 -8.74 -4.81
N ASP A 386 19.24 -8.73 -3.57
CA ASP A 386 19.20 -9.88 -2.65
C ASP A 386 18.86 -9.36 -1.24
N THR A 387 17.81 -9.92 -0.66
CA THR A 387 17.33 -9.63 0.70
C THR A 387 17.30 -10.92 1.50
N ARG A 388 17.89 -10.89 2.69
CA ARG A 388 17.87 -11.99 3.66
C ARG A 388 17.24 -11.49 4.95
N SER A 389 16.15 -12.13 5.36
CA SER A 389 15.42 -11.81 6.57
C SER A 389 15.61 -12.87 7.65
N ARG A 390 15.64 -12.42 8.91
CA ARG A 390 15.58 -13.25 10.11
C ARG A 390 14.40 -12.82 10.95
N GLY A 391 13.70 -13.79 11.54
CA GLY A 391 12.48 -13.52 12.30
C GLY A 391 11.36 -12.97 11.42
N GLU A 392 11.28 -13.35 10.16
CA GLU A 392 10.21 -12.94 9.24
C GLU A 392 8.86 -13.30 9.84
N ILE A 393 7.91 -12.36 9.85
CA ILE A 393 6.56 -12.57 10.38
C ILE A 393 5.71 -13.16 9.26
N VAL A 394 5.28 -14.42 9.43
CA VAL A 394 4.49 -15.14 8.44
C VAL A 394 3.18 -15.65 9.06
N PRO A 395 2.07 -15.68 8.31
CA PRO A 395 0.85 -16.32 8.77
C PRO A 395 1.08 -17.83 8.86
N VAL A 396 0.90 -18.39 10.05
CA VAL A 396 0.93 -19.86 10.24
C VAL A 396 -0.33 -20.46 9.66
N GLU A 397 -1.46 -19.89 10.00
CA GLU A 397 -2.77 -20.36 9.62
C GLU A 397 -3.75 -19.18 9.54
N THR A 398 -4.64 -19.24 8.57
CA THR A 398 -5.78 -18.33 8.45
C THR A 398 -7.07 -19.15 8.49
N VAL A 399 -7.88 -18.98 9.53
CA VAL A 399 -9.15 -19.68 9.67
C VAL A 399 -10.27 -18.67 9.87
N ASN A 400 -11.31 -18.76 9.04
CA ASN A 400 -12.52 -17.95 9.15
C ASN A 400 -12.26 -16.43 9.20
N GLY A 401 -11.20 -15.95 8.52
CA GLY A 401 -10.84 -14.53 8.48
C GLY A 401 -9.91 -14.07 9.62
N ARG A 402 -9.42 -14.99 10.46
CA ARG A 402 -8.38 -14.72 11.45
C ARG A 402 -7.08 -15.39 11.07
N SER A 403 -5.99 -14.66 11.22
CA SER A 403 -4.64 -15.19 11.01
C SER A 403 -3.86 -15.21 12.31
N VAL A 404 -3.15 -16.29 12.54
CA VAL A 404 -2.14 -16.42 13.60
C VAL A 404 -0.77 -16.35 12.95
N PHE A 405 0.15 -15.62 13.56
CA PHE A 405 1.47 -15.36 13.01
C PHE A 405 2.58 -15.98 13.86
N GLN A 406 3.70 -16.30 13.21
CA GLN A 406 4.95 -16.71 13.86
C GLN A 406 6.15 -16.09 13.16
N ASN A 407 7.30 -16.12 13.84
CA ASN A 407 8.57 -15.74 13.23
C ASN A 407 9.25 -16.95 12.58
N VAL A 408 9.75 -16.75 11.37
CA VAL A 408 10.54 -17.74 10.61
C VAL A 408 11.89 -17.16 10.25
N ASP A 409 12.95 -17.95 10.47
CA ASP A 409 14.31 -17.52 10.17
C ASP A 409 14.73 -17.86 8.73
N ASN A 410 15.71 -17.05 8.24
CA ASN A 410 16.37 -17.25 6.97
C ASN A 410 15.43 -17.29 5.77
N VAL A 411 14.57 -16.28 5.66
CA VAL A 411 13.80 -16.07 4.42
C VAL A 411 14.66 -15.29 3.44
N ARG A 412 14.72 -15.74 2.20
CA ARG A 412 15.51 -15.10 1.15
C ARG A 412 14.64 -14.66 -0.02
N ARG A 413 14.90 -13.45 -0.51
CA ARG A 413 14.32 -12.87 -1.72
C ARG A 413 15.44 -12.33 -2.58
N ARG A 414 15.56 -12.83 -3.80
CA ARG A 414 16.50 -12.31 -4.80
C ARG A 414 15.82 -12.19 -6.14
N GLY A 415 16.21 -11.22 -6.92
CA GLY A 415 15.51 -11.02 -8.19
C GLY A 415 16.14 -9.98 -9.10
N LEU A 416 15.52 -9.88 -10.27
CA LEU A 416 15.81 -8.89 -11.30
C LEU A 416 14.55 -8.09 -11.58
N GLU A 417 14.68 -6.78 -11.63
CA GLU A 417 13.63 -5.85 -12.04
C GLU A 417 14.07 -5.08 -13.27
N LEU A 418 13.15 -4.93 -14.22
CA LEU A 418 13.33 -4.15 -15.44
C LEU A 418 12.12 -3.26 -15.62
N ALA A 419 12.35 -1.97 -15.92
CA ALA A 419 11.33 -1.03 -16.35
C ALA A 419 11.85 -0.24 -17.57
N TRP A 420 11.06 -0.25 -18.64
CA TRP A 420 11.37 0.44 -19.87
C TRP A 420 10.18 1.28 -20.34
N ARG A 421 10.47 2.47 -20.85
CA ARG A 421 9.52 3.36 -21.49
C ARG A 421 10.21 4.04 -22.68
N ALA A 422 9.46 4.22 -23.78
CA ALA A 422 9.92 5.02 -24.91
C ALA A 422 8.81 5.94 -25.43
N GLU A 423 9.21 7.00 -26.12
CA GLU A 423 8.34 7.93 -26.85
C GLU A 423 8.73 7.87 -28.33
N MET A 424 7.85 7.31 -29.16
CA MET A 424 8.12 7.03 -30.58
C MET A 424 7.02 7.70 -31.42
N GLY A 425 7.16 9.02 -31.63
CA GLY A 425 6.12 9.82 -32.28
C GLY A 425 4.80 9.76 -31.48
N ALA A 426 3.74 9.22 -32.10
CA ALA A 426 2.43 9.07 -31.44
C ALA A 426 2.34 7.88 -30.48
N TRP A 427 3.36 7.02 -30.43
CA TRP A 427 3.36 5.80 -29.62
C TRP A 427 4.17 5.98 -28.34
N THR A 428 3.63 5.48 -27.23
CA THR A 428 4.32 5.42 -25.93
C THR A 428 4.27 3.99 -25.38
N PRO A 429 5.17 3.08 -25.83
CA PRO A 429 5.28 1.75 -25.26
C PRO A 429 5.92 1.79 -23.87
N ARG A 430 5.49 0.89 -22.99
CA ARG A 430 6.02 0.66 -21.64
C ARG A 430 6.09 -0.84 -21.38
N ALA A 431 7.15 -1.27 -20.74
CA ALA A 431 7.33 -2.65 -20.30
C ALA A 431 7.91 -2.67 -18.89
N SER A 432 7.40 -3.55 -18.05
CA SER A 432 8.04 -3.89 -16.79
C SER A 432 8.09 -5.41 -16.64
N TYR A 433 9.15 -5.91 -16.02
CA TYR A 433 9.35 -7.31 -15.75
C TYR A 433 10.03 -7.48 -14.41
N THR A 434 9.55 -8.45 -13.61
CA THR A 434 10.19 -8.85 -12.37
C THR A 434 10.38 -10.36 -12.36
N TYR A 435 11.60 -10.79 -12.11
CA TYR A 435 11.93 -12.14 -11.67
C TYR A 435 12.17 -12.10 -10.18
N LEU A 436 11.46 -12.96 -9.41
CA LEU A 436 11.57 -13.05 -7.95
C LEU A 436 11.72 -14.52 -7.54
N ASP A 437 12.86 -14.85 -6.95
CA ASP A 437 13.09 -16.13 -6.28
C ASP A 437 13.04 -15.91 -4.77
N ALA A 438 11.88 -16.24 -4.16
CA ALA A 438 11.58 -16.06 -2.76
C ALA A 438 11.28 -17.38 -2.09
N TYR A 439 12.02 -17.74 -1.01
CA TYR A 439 11.94 -19.06 -0.38
C TYR A 439 12.37 -19.05 1.08
N PHE A 440 11.96 -20.08 1.82
CA PHE A 440 12.39 -20.37 3.18
C PHE A 440 13.76 -21.06 3.12
N GLY A 441 14.77 -20.47 3.74
CA GLY A 441 16.13 -21.01 3.75
C GLY A 441 16.36 -22.09 4.81
N ASN A 442 15.51 -22.15 5.85
CA ASN A 442 15.54 -23.15 6.91
C ASN A 442 14.19 -23.89 6.98
N PRO A 443 14.19 -25.17 7.38
CA PRO A 443 12.93 -25.86 7.68
C PRO A 443 12.32 -25.31 8.96
N TYR A 444 10.99 -25.39 9.08
CA TYR A 444 10.24 -25.02 10.28
C TYR A 444 8.91 -25.80 10.36
N THR A 445 8.22 -25.66 11.49
CA THR A 445 6.91 -26.28 11.71
C THR A 445 5.81 -25.25 11.47
N GLY A 446 4.92 -25.52 10.54
CA GLY A 446 3.73 -24.75 10.22
C GLY A 446 2.48 -25.20 11.00
N ALA A 447 1.31 -24.75 10.54
CA ALA A 447 0.02 -25.10 11.11
C ALA A 447 -0.20 -26.60 11.25
N GLY A 448 -0.85 -27.02 12.33
CA GLY A 448 -1.16 -28.41 12.58
C GLY A 448 0.05 -29.34 12.69
N GLY A 449 1.26 -28.80 12.90
CA GLY A 449 2.50 -29.59 12.95
C GLY A 449 3.09 -29.92 11.58
N ALA A 450 2.62 -29.29 10.50
CA ALA A 450 3.12 -29.53 9.15
C ALA A 450 4.62 -29.18 9.03
N ALA A 451 5.43 -30.11 8.51
CA ALA A 451 6.84 -29.87 8.25
C ALA A 451 7.00 -29.04 6.97
N ILE A 452 7.59 -27.84 7.09
CA ILE A 452 7.92 -26.97 5.97
C ILE A 452 9.40 -27.16 5.64
N ALA A 453 9.69 -27.61 4.42
CA ALA A 453 11.06 -27.89 4.01
C ALA A 453 11.83 -26.59 3.67
N ALA A 454 13.14 -26.60 3.90
CA ALA A 454 14.03 -25.60 3.34
C ALA A 454 13.97 -25.66 1.80
N GLY A 455 13.93 -24.47 1.17
CA GLY A 455 13.76 -24.35 -0.28
C GLY A 455 12.30 -24.22 -0.73
N ASN A 456 11.30 -24.47 0.12
CA ASN A 456 9.91 -24.18 -0.20
C ASN A 456 9.75 -22.68 -0.50
N ARG A 457 9.01 -22.39 -1.55
CA ARG A 457 8.79 -21.02 -1.99
C ARG A 457 7.82 -20.30 -1.05
N LEU A 458 8.05 -18.99 -0.87
CA LEU A 458 7.10 -18.15 -0.16
C LEU A 458 5.77 -18.14 -0.92
N PRO A 459 4.65 -18.51 -0.26
CA PRO A 459 3.35 -18.42 -0.89
C PRO A 459 2.95 -16.96 -1.15
N GLY A 460 1.96 -16.77 -2.01
CA GLY A 460 1.50 -15.44 -2.40
C GLY A 460 2.46 -14.70 -3.35
N THR A 461 3.59 -15.30 -3.77
CA THR A 461 4.58 -14.67 -4.64
C THR A 461 4.70 -15.38 -5.99
N ALA A 462 4.56 -14.63 -7.10
CA ALA A 462 4.84 -15.13 -8.43
C ALA A 462 6.35 -15.03 -8.73
N ARG A 463 6.93 -16.07 -9.37
CA ARG A 463 8.34 -16.03 -9.81
C ARG A 463 8.57 -15.04 -10.94
N HIS A 464 7.61 -14.92 -11.84
CA HIS A 464 7.66 -14.04 -12.99
C HIS A 464 6.42 -13.17 -13.03
N THR A 465 6.58 -11.88 -13.12
CA THR A 465 5.50 -10.93 -13.41
C THR A 465 5.95 -10.00 -14.53
N ALA A 466 5.06 -9.68 -15.44
CA ALA A 466 5.32 -8.69 -16.48
C ALA A 466 4.08 -7.86 -16.78
N GLN A 467 4.30 -6.61 -17.13
CA GLN A 467 3.29 -5.74 -17.68
C GLN A 467 3.82 -5.09 -18.96
N LEU A 468 3.06 -5.22 -20.02
CA LEU A 468 3.27 -4.51 -21.26
C LEU A 468 2.13 -3.54 -21.46
N ALA A 469 2.44 -2.33 -21.87
CA ALA A 469 1.43 -1.32 -22.18
C ALA A 469 1.87 -0.51 -23.40
N VAL A 470 0.93 -0.08 -24.20
CA VAL A 470 1.15 0.84 -25.30
C VAL A 470 0.03 1.85 -25.34
N ASP A 471 0.39 3.13 -25.39
CA ASP A 471 -0.53 4.22 -25.69
C ASP A 471 -0.24 4.75 -27.09
N TYR A 472 -1.29 5.03 -27.84
CA TYR A 472 -1.25 5.64 -29.17
C TYR A 472 -2.10 6.91 -29.17
N ALA A 473 -1.46 8.05 -29.41
CA ALA A 473 -2.09 9.37 -29.44
C ALA A 473 -1.81 10.03 -30.80
N PRO A 474 -2.53 9.65 -31.88
CA PRO A 474 -2.31 10.18 -33.23
C PRO A 474 -2.59 11.69 -33.35
N THR A 475 -3.43 12.20 -32.47
CA THR A 475 -3.79 13.60 -32.35
C THR A 475 -3.91 14.01 -30.89
N THR A 476 -4.04 15.30 -30.61
CA THR A 476 -4.30 15.81 -29.25
C THR A 476 -5.69 15.39 -28.71
N ARG A 477 -6.60 14.97 -29.59
CA ARG A 477 -7.98 14.59 -29.24
C ARG A 477 -8.14 13.10 -28.96
N TRP A 478 -7.42 12.22 -29.65
CA TRP A 478 -7.56 10.77 -29.53
C TRP A 478 -6.41 10.17 -28.74
N ARG A 479 -6.77 9.28 -27.83
CA ARG A 479 -5.84 8.38 -27.15
C ARG A 479 -6.46 6.99 -27.08
N VAL A 480 -5.72 6.00 -27.55
CA VAL A 480 -6.09 4.58 -27.46
C VAL A 480 -4.93 3.85 -26.80
N GLY A 481 -5.22 2.87 -25.95
CA GLY A 481 -4.16 2.11 -25.30
C GLY A 481 -4.53 0.65 -25.12
N GLY A 482 -3.49 -0.17 -25.01
CA GLY A 482 -3.58 -1.59 -24.71
C GLY A 482 -2.66 -1.95 -23.55
N THR A 483 -3.07 -2.91 -22.74
CA THR A 483 -2.28 -3.46 -21.64
C THR A 483 -2.31 -4.99 -21.68
N LEU A 484 -1.20 -5.62 -21.31
CA LEU A 484 -1.10 -7.06 -21.08
C LEU A 484 -0.40 -7.30 -19.75
N ASN A 485 -1.09 -7.95 -18.81
CA ASN A 485 -0.56 -8.32 -17.51
C ASN A 485 -0.33 -9.84 -17.47
N LEU A 486 0.86 -10.23 -17.06
CA LEU A 486 1.32 -11.62 -17.01
C LEU A 486 1.79 -11.94 -15.58
N ALA A 487 1.39 -13.08 -15.06
CA ALA A 487 1.93 -13.61 -13.80
C ALA A 487 2.13 -15.12 -13.92
N GLY A 488 3.23 -15.61 -13.36
CA GLY A 488 3.50 -17.03 -13.21
C GLY A 488 2.60 -17.67 -12.15
N ALA A 489 2.69 -18.99 -11.99
CA ALA A 489 1.99 -19.72 -10.93
C ALA A 489 2.44 -19.24 -9.54
N VAL A 490 1.51 -19.25 -8.58
CA VAL A 490 1.69 -18.79 -7.21
C VAL A 490 1.27 -19.89 -6.24
N PHE A 491 2.13 -20.26 -5.30
CA PHE A 491 1.75 -21.16 -4.21
C PHE A 491 0.84 -20.48 -3.21
N ALA A 492 -0.13 -21.23 -2.68
CA ALA A 492 -1.12 -20.74 -1.74
C ALA A 492 -0.80 -21.10 -0.27
N ASN A 493 0.16 -22.02 -0.05
CA ASN A 493 0.56 -22.48 1.27
C ASN A 493 2.07 -22.73 1.36
N ASP A 494 2.59 -22.72 2.59
CA ASP A 494 4.02 -22.89 2.88
C ASP A 494 4.53 -24.29 2.53
N THR A 495 3.67 -25.30 2.52
CA THR A 495 4.00 -26.66 2.08
C THR A 495 4.18 -26.77 0.56
N ASN A 496 3.80 -25.74 -0.20
CA ASN A 496 3.79 -25.71 -1.67
C ASN A 496 2.93 -26.81 -2.32
N THR A 497 1.91 -27.30 -1.64
CA THR A 497 0.99 -28.34 -2.12
C THR A 497 -0.22 -27.78 -2.88
N ALA A 498 -0.57 -26.51 -2.64
CA ALA A 498 -1.65 -25.81 -3.33
C ALA A 498 -1.08 -24.61 -4.11
N SER A 499 -1.56 -24.41 -5.34
CA SER A 499 -1.13 -23.29 -6.18
C SER A 499 -2.22 -22.81 -7.11
N ALA A 500 -2.20 -21.51 -7.43
CA ALA A 500 -2.95 -20.94 -8.54
C ALA A 500 -2.11 -20.96 -9.81
N PRO A 501 -2.69 -21.36 -10.96
CA PRO A 501 -2.00 -21.28 -12.23
C PRO A 501 -1.70 -19.83 -12.63
N GLY A 502 -0.63 -19.66 -13.41
CA GLY A 502 -0.30 -18.36 -14.00
C GLY A 502 -1.36 -17.87 -15.00
N TYR A 503 -1.33 -16.60 -15.31
CA TYR A 503 -2.29 -15.99 -16.22
C TYR A 503 -1.67 -14.92 -17.13
N ALA A 504 -2.40 -14.66 -18.24
CA ALA A 504 -2.22 -13.53 -19.12
C ALA A 504 -3.56 -12.83 -19.30
N VAL A 505 -3.63 -11.52 -18.99
CA VAL A 505 -4.86 -10.73 -19.04
C VAL A 505 -4.62 -9.45 -19.82
N ALA A 506 -5.38 -9.25 -20.90
CA ALA A 506 -5.32 -8.08 -21.74
C ALA A 506 -6.44 -7.09 -21.40
N GLY A 507 -6.17 -5.80 -21.56
CA GLY A 507 -7.13 -4.72 -21.46
C GLY A 507 -6.96 -3.69 -22.57
N LEU A 508 -8.02 -2.96 -22.87
CA LEU A 508 -8.02 -1.86 -23.82
C LEU A 508 -8.60 -0.60 -23.17
N ASN A 509 -8.12 0.55 -23.59
CA ASN A 509 -8.71 1.84 -23.22
C ASN A 509 -8.76 2.78 -24.42
N ALA A 510 -9.73 3.68 -24.42
CA ALA A 510 -9.86 4.73 -25.43
C ALA A 510 -10.34 6.02 -24.75
N GLY A 511 -9.86 7.15 -25.23
CA GLY A 511 -10.28 8.47 -24.79
C GLY A 511 -10.40 9.42 -25.96
N TYR A 512 -11.42 10.29 -25.91
CA TYR A 512 -11.64 11.34 -26.89
C TYR A 512 -11.90 12.67 -26.19
N GLN A 513 -11.21 13.72 -26.61
CA GLN A 513 -11.39 15.07 -26.10
C GLN A 513 -12.19 15.93 -27.08
N LEU A 514 -13.25 16.56 -26.58
CA LEU A 514 -14.09 17.53 -27.27
C LEU A 514 -13.86 18.92 -26.66
N GLY A 515 -13.84 19.95 -27.49
CA GLY A 515 -13.58 21.32 -27.08
C GLY A 515 -12.09 21.64 -26.99
N ASP A 516 -11.79 22.91 -26.86
CA ASP A 516 -10.42 23.46 -26.82
C ASP A 516 -9.97 23.75 -25.38
N ALA A 517 -8.67 23.85 -25.15
CA ALA A 517 -8.09 24.18 -23.85
C ALA A 517 -7.94 25.70 -23.66
N ALA A 518 -8.92 26.49 -24.08
CA ALA A 518 -8.88 27.95 -23.92
C ALA A 518 -9.43 28.37 -22.52
N PRO A 519 -8.90 29.42 -21.90
CA PRO A 519 -9.49 29.98 -20.67
C PRO A 519 -10.97 30.33 -20.86
N GLY A 520 -11.81 29.97 -19.89
CA GLY A 520 -13.27 30.15 -19.95
C GLY A 520 -14.01 29.14 -20.81
N SER A 521 -13.34 28.15 -21.42
CA SER A 521 -13.98 27.09 -22.20
C SER A 521 -14.26 25.85 -21.35
N THR A 522 -15.21 25.02 -21.83
CA THR A 522 -15.46 23.70 -21.27
C THR A 522 -14.88 22.64 -22.19
N ARG A 523 -13.98 21.81 -21.66
CA ARG A 523 -13.47 20.65 -22.34
C ARG A 523 -14.18 19.40 -21.83
N TRP A 524 -14.64 18.57 -22.76
CA TRP A 524 -15.25 17.29 -22.45
C TRP A 524 -14.30 16.16 -22.79
N GLN A 525 -14.19 15.18 -21.90
CA GLN A 525 -13.46 13.94 -22.12
C GLN A 525 -14.43 12.77 -22.06
N LEU A 526 -14.58 12.06 -23.16
CA LEU A 526 -15.24 10.76 -23.22
C LEU A 526 -14.17 9.69 -23.09
N TRP A 527 -14.44 8.64 -22.31
CA TRP A 527 -13.50 7.55 -22.18
C TRP A 527 -14.20 6.21 -21.99
N ALA A 528 -13.53 5.16 -22.43
CA ALA A 528 -13.94 3.77 -22.24
C ALA A 528 -12.74 2.92 -21.81
N ARG A 529 -12.98 1.93 -20.99
CA ARG A 529 -12.00 0.94 -20.54
C ARG A 529 -12.63 -0.45 -20.54
N LEU A 530 -11.93 -1.41 -21.16
CA LEU A 530 -12.29 -2.81 -21.20
C LEU A 530 -11.20 -3.64 -20.54
N ASP A 531 -11.47 -4.16 -19.36
CA ASP A 531 -10.57 -5.03 -18.62
C ASP A 531 -10.88 -6.49 -18.92
N ASN A 532 -9.87 -7.35 -18.86
CA ASN A 532 -9.99 -8.79 -19.10
C ASN A 532 -10.70 -9.10 -20.43
N LEU A 533 -10.15 -8.55 -21.53
CA LEU A 533 -10.71 -8.59 -22.89
C LEU A 533 -11.16 -10.00 -23.30
N PHE A 534 -10.38 -11.03 -22.97
CA PHE A 534 -10.64 -12.43 -23.34
C PHE A 534 -11.45 -13.20 -22.31
N ASN A 535 -12.00 -12.52 -21.29
CA ASN A 535 -12.78 -13.14 -20.21
C ASN A 535 -12.05 -14.30 -19.52
N ARG A 536 -10.73 -14.16 -19.28
CA ARG A 536 -9.90 -15.18 -18.65
C ARG A 536 -10.34 -15.38 -17.20
N ARG A 537 -10.52 -16.63 -16.80
CA ARG A 537 -10.70 -17.02 -15.38
C ARG A 537 -9.32 -17.17 -14.74
N TYR A 538 -9.09 -16.47 -13.64
CA TYR A 538 -7.85 -16.55 -12.87
C TYR A 538 -8.08 -16.11 -11.42
N ALA A 539 -7.21 -16.53 -10.50
CA ALA A 539 -7.21 -16.04 -9.14
C ALA A 539 -6.55 -14.63 -9.13
N GLY A 540 -7.29 -13.63 -8.69
CA GLY A 540 -6.79 -12.26 -8.55
C GLY A 540 -5.86 -12.10 -7.35
N THR A 541 -6.15 -12.84 -6.27
CA THR A 541 -5.33 -12.97 -5.08
C THR A 541 -5.51 -14.35 -4.44
N LEU A 542 -4.69 -14.65 -3.43
CA LEU A 542 -4.75 -15.88 -2.66
C LEU A 542 -4.81 -15.55 -1.17
N ILE A 543 -5.57 -16.35 -0.42
CA ILE A 543 -5.51 -16.38 1.04
C ILE A 543 -4.44 -17.39 1.42
N VAL A 544 -3.32 -16.89 1.92
CA VAL A 544 -2.17 -17.73 2.27
C VAL A 544 -2.49 -18.57 3.51
N ASN A 545 -2.17 -19.87 3.44
CA ASN A 545 -2.35 -20.82 4.54
C ASN A 545 -3.79 -20.89 5.08
N ASP A 546 -4.83 -20.76 4.21
CA ASP A 546 -6.22 -20.92 4.63
C ASP A 546 -6.48 -22.35 5.12
N GLY A 547 -6.84 -22.48 6.41
CA GLY A 547 -7.07 -23.77 7.06
C GLY A 547 -8.32 -24.51 6.57
N ASN A 548 -9.21 -23.85 5.82
CA ASN A 548 -10.37 -24.48 5.18
C ASN A 548 -10.11 -24.84 3.70
N GLY A 549 -8.89 -24.62 3.20
CA GLY A 549 -8.52 -24.85 1.79
C GLY A 549 -9.17 -23.88 0.80
N ARG A 550 -9.73 -22.77 1.26
CA ARG A 550 -10.38 -21.73 0.45
C ARG A 550 -9.37 -20.68 -0.01
N PHE A 551 -8.36 -21.12 -0.71
CA PHE A 551 -7.22 -20.28 -1.08
C PHE A 551 -7.53 -19.25 -2.16
N PHE A 552 -8.51 -19.49 -3.04
CA PHE A 552 -8.65 -18.76 -4.30
C PHE A 552 -9.67 -17.63 -4.20
N GLU A 553 -9.24 -16.41 -4.46
CA GLU A 553 -10.12 -15.25 -4.67
C GLU A 553 -10.18 -14.94 -6.16
N PRO A 554 -11.29 -15.29 -6.84
CA PRO A 554 -11.44 -15.11 -8.27
C PRO A 554 -11.40 -13.63 -8.67
N ALA A 555 -10.60 -13.31 -9.69
CA ALA A 555 -10.68 -12.00 -10.35
C ALA A 555 -11.95 -11.88 -11.19
N ALA A 556 -12.42 -10.65 -11.35
CA ALA A 556 -13.59 -10.39 -12.19
C ALA A 556 -13.36 -10.81 -13.65
N GLY A 557 -14.40 -11.31 -14.30
CA GLY A 557 -14.42 -11.55 -15.72
C GLY A 557 -14.28 -10.26 -16.55
N ARG A 558 -14.67 -10.29 -17.82
CA ARG A 558 -14.64 -9.10 -18.67
C ARG A 558 -15.46 -7.96 -18.04
N ARG A 559 -14.87 -6.74 -18.00
CA ARG A 559 -15.52 -5.54 -17.47
C ARG A 559 -15.37 -4.40 -18.44
N LEU A 560 -16.49 -3.75 -18.77
CA LEU A 560 -16.52 -2.49 -19.50
C LEU A 560 -16.83 -1.37 -18.52
N MET A 561 -16.16 -0.25 -18.66
CA MET A 561 -16.47 1.01 -17.98
C MET A 561 -16.43 2.14 -19.00
N VAL A 562 -17.43 2.99 -19.00
CA VAL A 562 -17.52 4.18 -19.86
C VAL A 562 -17.78 5.40 -19.00
N GLY A 563 -17.22 6.53 -19.36
CA GLY A 563 -17.38 7.75 -18.58
C GLY A 563 -17.25 9.00 -19.40
N VAL A 564 -17.78 10.07 -18.83
CA VAL A 564 -17.65 11.42 -19.34
C VAL A 564 -17.16 12.34 -18.23
N ARG A 565 -16.26 13.25 -18.56
CA ARG A 565 -15.75 14.28 -17.65
C ARG A 565 -15.79 15.64 -18.35
N ALA A 566 -16.33 16.63 -17.66
CA ALA A 566 -16.26 18.05 -18.03
C ALA A 566 -15.13 18.74 -17.24
N GLN A 567 -14.34 19.54 -17.90
CA GLN A 567 -13.32 20.41 -17.31
C GLN A 567 -13.65 21.84 -17.68
N PHE A 568 -13.78 22.69 -16.68
CA PHE A 568 -13.98 24.14 -16.77
C PHE A 568 -12.63 24.81 -16.49
N LEU A 569 -12.08 25.50 -17.50
CA LEU A 569 -10.72 26.05 -17.47
C LEU A 569 -10.73 27.55 -17.28
#